data_15eef6cb479bd3e1f23b59778c1d6d6c
#
_entry.id   15eef6cb479bd3e1f23b59778c1d6d6c
#
_cell.length_a   1.000
_cell.length_b   1.000
_cell.length_c   1.000
_cell.angle_alpha   90.00
_cell.angle_beta   90.00
_cell.angle_gamma   90.00
#
_symmetry.space_group_name_H-M   'P 1'
#
loop_
_entity.id
_entity.type
_entity.pdbx_description
1 polymer ?
#
loop_
_entity_poly.entity_id
_entity_poly.type
_entity_poly.pdbx_seq_one_letter_code
_entity_poly.pdbx_strand_id
1 'polypeptide(L)'
;MALLTLEKRKEYFKALGLGEYNKANILKLQKKYFTRKKDQDGIYGNDTDVLLRHVFNCSKVKNFEPEEFKCECGGRYCTGYPNYMKMNQLRHLQSIRDHWKRPITVTSGLRCRGWNSYLGGSIVNSKHLCGSATDFYMRGVTDTLANRKNAISWIRRQPHHTYTYGNGINSLGKYVYASYMGNALHTDTE
;
A
#
# COMPACT_ATOMS: atom_id res chain seq x y z
N MET A 1 7.88 -16.86 0.06
CA MET A 1 8.64 -16.10 1.09
C MET A 1 8.64 -16.94 2.36
N ALA A 2 9.79 -17.03 3.07
CA ALA A 2 9.84 -17.73 4.35
C ALA A 2 9.03 -16.94 5.42
N LEU A 3 8.34 -17.67 6.29
CA LEU A 3 7.65 -17.09 7.45
C LEU A 3 8.65 -16.42 8.40
N LEU A 4 8.20 -15.43 9.13
CA LEU A 4 8.96 -14.87 10.25
C LEU A 4 9.29 -15.95 11.27
N THR A 5 10.48 -15.89 11.88
CA THR A 5 10.83 -16.75 13.01
C THR A 5 9.90 -16.49 14.18
N LEU A 6 9.81 -17.45 15.11
CA LEU A 6 8.96 -17.30 16.30
C LEU A 6 9.34 -16.06 17.11
N GLU A 7 10.63 -15.80 17.27
CA GLU A 7 11.16 -14.64 17.99
C GLU A 7 10.71 -13.33 17.33
N LYS A 8 10.80 -13.25 15.99
CA LYS A 8 10.35 -12.09 15.23
C LYS A 8 8.84 -11.87 15.33
N ARG A 9 8.04 -12.94 15.34
CA ARG A 9 6.58 -12.84 15.54
C ARG A 9 6.26 -12.25 16.91
N LYS A 10 6.91 -12.75 17.97
CA LYS A 10 6.77 -12.24 19.35
C LYS A 10 7.19 -10.76 19.44
N GLU A 11 8.33 -10.41 18.84
CA GLU A 11 8.82 -9.03 18.76
C GLU A 11 7.78 -8.11 18.12
N TYR A 12 7.23 -8.48 16.97
CA TYR A 12 6.25 -7.68 16.25
C TYR A 12 4.94 -7.54 17.03
N PHE A 13 4.46 -8.64 17.64
CA PHE A 13 3.28 -8.60 18.51
C PHE A 13 3.46 -7.62 19.66
N LYS A 14 4.61 -7.66 20.34
CA LYS A 14 4.96 -6.73 21.41
C LYS A 14 5.03 -5.29 20.92
N ALA A 15 5.76 -5.05 19.83
CA ALA A 15 5.95 -3.71 19.26
C ALA A 15 4.64 -3.06 18.77
N LEU A 16 3.67 -3.86 18.36
CA LEU A 16 2.35 -3.42 17.90
C LEU A 16 1.27 -3.38 19.01
N GLY A 17 1.64 -3.73 20.26
CA GLY A 17 0.69 -3.78 21.37
C GLY A 17 -0.41 -4.86 21.21
N LEU A 18 -0.14 -5.91 20.44
CA LEU A 18 -1.11 -6.99 20.16
C LEU A 18 -1.21 -8.02 21.30
N GLY A 19 -0.45 -7.83 22.38
CA GLY A 19 -0.34 -8.77 23.49
C GLY A 19 0.62 -9.93 23.18
N GLU A 20 0.49 -11.02 23.92
CA GLU A 20 1.32 -12.20 23.73
C GLU A 20 1.03 -12.89 22.38
N TYR A 21 2.07 -13.49 21.81
CA TYR A 21 1.92 -14.30 20.61
C TYR A 21 1.25 -15.64 20.94
N ASN A 22 -0.07 -15.73 20.75
CA ASN A 22 -0.89 -16.90 20.96
C ASN A 22 -2.06 -16.94 19.98
N LYS A 23 -2.77 -18.07 19.95
CA LYS A 23 -3.91 -18.29 19.02
C LYS A 23 -5.00 -17.21 19.16
N ALA A 24 -5.32 -16.79 20.38
CA ALA A 24 -6.39 -15.81 20.61
C ALA A 24 -6.02 -14.43 20.04
N ASN A 25 -4.78 -13.99 20.22
CA ASN A 25 -4.31 -12.71 19.71
C ASN A 25 -4.05 -12.76 18.21
N ILE A 26 -3.61 -13.89 17.64
CA ILE A 26 -3.58 -14.10 16.18
C ILE A 26 -4.99 -13.95 15.60
N LEU A 27 -5.99 -14.59 16.21
CA LEU A 27 -7.37 -14.48 15.76
C LEU A 27 -7.91 -13.04 15.85
N LYS A 28 -7.56 -12.29 16.90
CA LYS A 28 -7.92 -10.86 16.99
C LYS A 28 -7.31 -10.05 15.84
N LEU A 29 -6.04 -10.26 15.52
CA LEU A 29 -5.37 -9.61 14.38
C LEU A 29 -6.08 -9.94 13.06
N GLN A 30 -6.37 -11.22 12.81
CA GLN A 30 -7.07 -11.67 11.61
C GLN A 30 -8.48 -11.06 11.53
N LYS A 31 -9.24 -11.06 12.62
CA LYS A 31 -10.59 -10.48 12.67
C LYS A 31 -10.61 -8.98 12.41
N LYS A 32 -9.59 -8.27 12.85
CA LYS A 32 -9.47 -6.83 12.58
C LYS A 32 -9.26 -6.52 11.11
N TYR A 33 -8.46 -7.32 10.42
CA TYR A 33 -7.96 -6.93 9.09
C TYR A 33 -8.48 -7.80 7.94
N PHE A 34 -8.64 -9.11 8.11
CA PHE A 34 -9.06 -10.00 7.02
C PHE A 34 -10.52 -9.81 6.62
N THR A 35 -10.75 -9.75 5.32
CA THR A 35 -12.10 -9.55 4.77
C THR A 35 -12.97 -10.78 4.91
N ARG A 36 -12.39 -11.98 4.75
CA ARG A 36 -13.17 -13.24 4.72
C ARG A 36 -13.15 -13.94 6.08
N LYS A 37 -14.33 -14.27 6.62
CA LYS A 37 -14.46 -14.98 7.92
C LYS A 37 -13.74 -16.31 7.95
N LYS A 38 -13.70 -17.05 6.83
CA LYS A 38 -13.01 -18.35 6.74
C LYS A 38 -11.51 -18.30 6.94
N ASP A 39 -10.90 -17.13 6.76
CA ASP A 39 -9.46 -16.93 6.94
C ASP A 39 -9.11 -16.49 8.38
N GLN A 40 -10.12 -16.35 9.24
CA GLN A 40 -10.01 -15.91 10.63
C GLN A 40 -10.04 -17.14 11.55
N ASP A 41 -8.96 -17.92 11.57
CA ASP A 41 -8.86 -19.24 12.24
C ASP A 41 -7.92 -19.26 13.46
N GLY A 42 -7.19 -18.18 13.69
CA GLY A 42 -6.19 -18.08 14.76
C GLY A 42 -4.91 -18.88 14.47
N ILE A 43 -4.71 -19.32 13.22
CA ILE A 43 -3.52 -20.05 12.79
C ILE A 43 -2.57 -19.07 12.09
N TYR A 44 -1.30 -19.15 12.45
CA TYR A 44 -0.26 -18.33 11.82
C TYR A 44 0.26 -19.00 10.55
N GLY A 45 -0.33 -18.66 9.43
CA GLY A 45 0.09 -19.08 8.09
C GLY A 45 0.68 -17.93 7.26
N ASN A 46 0.86 -18.17 5.96
CA ASN A 46 1.42 -17.18 5.03
C ASN A 46 0.66 -15.86 5.01
N ASP A 47 -0.67 -15.90 4.96
CA ASP A 47 -1.50 -14.69 4.91
C ASP A 47 -1.38 -13.86 6.19
N THR A 48 -1.30 -14.54 7.35
CA THR A 48 -1.09 -13.87 8.65
C THR A 48 0.32 -13.28 8.76
N ASP A 49 1.33 -13.97 8.23
CA ASP A 49 2.71 -13.46 8.18
C ASP A 49 2.81 -12.18 7.34
N VAL A 50 2.20 -12.20 6.18
CA VAL A 50 2.13 -11.03 5.29
C VAL A 50 1.39 -9.88 5.96
N LEU A 51 0.24 -10.14 6.58
CA LEU A 51 -0.52 -9.14 7.33
C LEU A 51 0.31 -8.54 8.47
N LEU A 52 0.96 -9.38 9.27
CA LEU A 52 1.77 -8.90 10.41
C LEU A 52 2.92 -7.99 9.94
N ARG A 53 3.61 -8.36 8.86
CA ARG A 53 4.63 -7.50 8.23
C ARG A 53 4.05 -6.18 7.75
N HIS A 54 2.85 -6.23 7.14
CA HIS A 54 2.18 -5.03 6.65
C HIS A 54 1.85 -4.06 7.79
N VAL A 55 1.20 -4.55 8.83
CA VAL A 55 0.86 -3.74 10.02
C VAL A 55 2.11 -3.19 10.69
N PHE A 56 3.16 -4.02 10.82
CA PHE A 56 4.44 -3.58 11.39
C PHE A 56 5.11 -2.49 10.54
N ASN A 57 5.12 -2.63 9.22
CA ASN A 57 5.70 -1.61 8.34
C ASN A 57 4.92 -0.29 8.42
N CYS A 58 3.58 -0.34 8.40
CA CYS A 58 2.75 0.86 8.53
C CYS A 58 2.97 1.57 9.86
N SER A 59 3.20 0.82 10.98
CA SER A 59 3.50 1.43 12.28
C SER A 59 4.81 2.24 12.33
N LYS A 60 5.66 2.16 11.30
CA LYS A 60 6.91 2.93 11.19
C LYS A 60 6.76 4.27 10.50
N VAL A 61 5.56 4.61 10.05
CA VAL A 61 5.22 5.92 9.47
C VAL A 61 4.08 6.56 10.25
N LYS A 62 4.00 7.90 10.26
CA LYS A 62 3.11 8.60 11.20
C LYS A 62 1.64 8.65 10.77
N ASN A 63 1.39 8.62 9.47
CA ASN A 63 0.12 9.14 8.95
C ASN A 63 -0.63 8.17 8.05
N PHE A 64 -0.25 6.91 8.07
CA PHE A 64 -0.87 5.89 7.23
C PHE A 64 -1.27 4.67 8.06
N GLU A 65 -2.55 4.33 7.99
CA GLU A 65 -3.08 3.14 8.61
C GLU A 65 -3.00 1.94 7.66
N PRO A 66 -2.83 0.71 8.17
CA PRO A 66 -2.76 -0.47 7.32
C PRO A 66 -3.94 -0.65 6.39
N GLU A 67 -5.13 -0.26 6.82
CA GLU A 67 -6.38 -0.39 6.10
C GLU A 67 -6.43 0.45 4.83
N GLU A 68 -5.69 1.57 4.78
CA GLU A 68 -5.64 2.44 3.60
C GLU A 68 -5.04 1.76 2.37
N PHE A 69 -4.21 0.72 2.58
CA PHE A 69 -3.54 -0.01 1.50
C PHE A 69 -4.20 -1.34 1.14
N LYS A 70 -5.35 -1.63 1.72
CA LYS A 70 -6.05 -2.90 1.52
C LYS A 70 -6.41 -3.14 0.06
N CYS A 71 -6.27 -4.39 -0.41
CA CYS A 71 -6.67 -4.77 -1.77
C CYS A 71 -8.18 -4.59 -1.96
N GLU A 72 -8.57 -3.89 -3.02
CA GLU A 72 -9.95 -3.53 -3.34
C GLU A 72 -10.80 -4.70 -3.87
N CYS A 73 -10.26 -5.93 -3.94
CA CYS A 73 -11.01 -7.08 -4.44
C CYS A 73 -12.20 -7.50 -3.55
N GLY A 74 -12.40 -6.84 -2.40
CA GLY A 74 -13.51 -7.13 -1.48
C GLY A 74 -13.52 -8.55 -0.91
N GLY A 75 -12.37 -9.23 -0.90
CA GLY A 75 -12.27 -10.62 -0.46
C GLY A 75 -12.53 -11.65 -1.57
N ARG A 76 -12.82 -11.21 -2.81
CA ARG A 76 -13.09 -12.13 -3.94
C ARG A 76 -11.88 -13.03 -4.25
N TYR A 77 -10.66 -12.48 -4.21
CA TYR A 77 -9.45 -13.17 -4.64
C TYR A 77 -8.38 -13.32 -3.55
N CYS A 78 -8.44 -12.55 -2.46
CA CYS A 78 -7.47 -12.61 -1.37
C CYS A 78 -8.09 -12.21 -0.03
N THR A 79 -7.31 -12.31 1.05
CA THR A 79 -7.72 -11.91 2.42
C THR A 79 -7.90 -10.41 2.61
N GLY A 80 -7.49 -9.60 1.63
CA GLY A 80 -7.36 -8.15 1.70
C GLY A 80 -5.90 -7.69 1.67
N TYR A 81 -4.98 -8.54 2.10
CA TYR A 81 -3.54 -8.22 2.18
C TYR A 81 -2.73 -9.31 1.47
N PRO A 82 -2.67 -9.28 0.13
CA PRO A 82 -1.96 -10.30 -0.66
C PRO A 82 -0.44 -10.17 -0.57
N ASN A 83 0.04 -9.02 -0.09
CA ASN A 83 1.43 -8.68 0.18
C ASN A 83 1.47 -7.60 1.28
N TYR A 84 2.64 -7.09 1.61
CA TYR A 84 2.83 -5.96 2.52
C TYR A 84 3.44 -4.77 1.79
N MET A 85 3.08 -3.55 2.20
CA MET A 85 3.70 -2.34 1.68
C MET A 85 5.18 -2.29 2.04
N LYS A 86 6.01 -2.02 1.07
CA LYS A 86 7.46 -1.87 1.26
C LYS A 86 7.77 -0.58 2.02
N MET A 87 8.81 -0.63 2.86
CA MET A 87 9.21 0.52 3.66
C MET A 87 9.59 1.73 2.81
N ASN A 88 10.26 1.50 1.66
CA ASN A 88 10.61 2.59 0.75
C ASN A 88 9.34 3.29 0.23
N GLN A 89 8.29 2.54 -0.15
CA GLN A 89 7.02 3.11 -0.60
C GLN A 89 6.30 3.88 0.52
N LEU A 90 6.25 3.34 1.74
CA LEU A 90 5.64 4.03 2.89
C LEU A 90 6.37 5.32 3.25
N ARG A 91 7.71 5.29 3.32
CA ARG A 91 8.54 6.47 3.57
C ARG A 91 8.40 7.51 2.45
N HIS A 92 8.32 7.05 1.21
CA HIS A 92 8.10 7.91 0.05
C HIS A 92 6.77 8.65 0.16
N LEU A 93 5.66 7.97 0.47
CA LEU A 93 4.36 8.60 0.71
C LEU A 93 4.40 9.57 1.91
N GLN A 94 5.09 9.19 2.99
CA GLN A 94 5.25 10.07 4.15
C GLN A 94 6.00 11.35 3.76
N SER A 95 7.07 11.25 2.96
CA SER A 95 7.82 12.43 2.50
C SER A 95 6.97 13.36 1.61
N ILE A 96 6.10 12.79 0.76
CA ILE A 96 5.15 13.58 -0.04
C ILE A 96 4.19 14.33 0.88
N ARG A 97 3.60 13.64 1.85
CA ARG A 97 2.68 14.26 2.82
C ARG A 97 3.35 15.37 3.63
N ASP A 98 4.57 15.15 4.10
CA ASP A 98 5.33 16.09 4.90
C ASP A 98 5.71 17.35 4.10
N HIS A 99 6.08 17.17 2.82
CA HIS A 99 6.41 18.28 1.92
C HIS A 99 5.23 19.21 1.66
N TRP A 100 4.08 18.64 1.25
CA TRP A 100 2.89 19.46 0.94
C TRP A 100 2.07 19.86 2.17
N LYS A 101 2.36 19.27 3.34
CA LYS A 101 1.57 19.48 4.58
C LYS A 101 0.07 19.25 4.35
N ARG A 102 -0.26 18.28 3.52
CA ARG A 102 -1.64 17.94 3.12
C ARG A 102 -1.92 16.47 3.37
N PRO A 103 -3.12 16.12 3.85
CA PRO A 103 -3.52 14.72 3.92
C PRO A 103 -3.50 14.07 2.54
N ILE A 104 -2.98 12.84 2.48
CA ILE A 104 -3.04 11.99 1.31
C ILE A 104 -4.22 11.02 1.48
N THR A 105 -4.96 10.80 0.41
CA THR A 105 -5.93 9.69 0.32
C THR A 105 -5.38 8.66 -0.64
N VAL A 106 -5.14 7.46 -0.15
CA VAL A 106 -4.76 6.30 -0.97
C VAL A 106 -6.00 5.81 -1.71
N THR A 107 -5.92 5.72 -3.02
CA THR A 107 -7.00 5.20 -3.89
C THR A 107 -6.74 3.78 -4.36
N SER A 108 -5.48 3.34 -4.41
CA SER A 108 -5.12 1.94 -4.63
C SER A 108 -3.75 1.67 -4.00
N GLY A 109 -3.69 0.68 -3.12
CA GLY A 109 -2.46 0.24 -2.46
C GLY A 109 -2.04 -1.15 -2.93
N LEU A 110 -2.20 -2.15 -2.08
CA LEU A 110 -1.92 -3.55 -2.39
C LEU A 110 -2.93 -4.10 -3.41
N ARG A 111 -2.43 -4.93 -4.33
CA ARG A 111 -3.28 -5.56 -5.33
C ARG A 111 -2.94 -7.05 -5.43
N CYS A 112 -3.93 -7.92 -5.41
CA CYS A 112 -3.72 -9.34 -5.67
C CYS A 112 -3.75 -9.63 -7.19
N ARG A 113 -3.16 -10.75 -7.61
CA ARG A 113 -3.13 -11.14 -9.04
C ARG A 113 -4.52 -11.22 -9.64
N GLY A 114 -5.49 -11.82 -8.94
CA GLY A 114 -6.86 -11.94 -9.43
C GLY A 114 -7.54 -10.59 -9.65
N TRP A 115 -7.36 -9.64 -8.73
CA TRP A 115 -7.87 -8.27 -8.89
C TRP A 115 -7.16 -7.51 -10.01
N ASN A 116 -5.83 -7.65 -10.08
CA ASN A 116 -5.04 -7.04 -11.15
C ASN A 116 -5.49 -7.49 -12.55
N SER A 117 -5.77 -8.79 -12.72
CA SER A 117 -6.32 -9.33 -13.97
C SER A 117 -7.75 -8.86 -14.25
N TYR A 118 -8.58 -8.76 -13.20
CA TYR A 118 -9.98 -8.31 -13.32
C TYR A 118 -10.11 -6.86 -13.79
N LEU A 119 -9.21 -5.97 -13.38
CA LEU A 119 -9.25 -4.54 -13.76
C LEU A 119 -9.04 -4.30 -15.25
N GLY A 120 -8.59 -5.27 -16.03
CA GLY A 120 -8.26 -5.09 -17.44
C GLY A 120 -7.17 -4.03 -17.64
N GLY A 121 -6.35 -4.12 -18.68
CA GLY A 121 -5.31 -3.13 -18.97
C GLY A 121 -4.19 -2.98 -17.92
N SER A 122 -4.30 -3.66 -16.79
CA SER A 122 -3.24 -3.68 -15.79
C SER A 122 -2.06 -4.51 -16.27
N ILE A 123 -0.84 -3.97 -16.12
CA ILE A 123 0.37 -4.68 -16.49
C ILE A 123 0.61 -5.89 -15.56
N VAL A 124 1.05 -7.01 -16.17
CA VAL A 124 1.27 -8.28 -15.45
C VAL A 124 2.24 -8.13 -14.25
N ASN A 125 3.25 -7.30 -14.41
CA ASN A 125 4.27 -7.02 -13.39
C ASN A 125 4.01 -5.71 -12.63
N SER A 126 2.75 -5.37 -12.37
CA SER A 126 2.38 -4.17 -11.63
C SER A 126 3.08 -4.13 -10.26
N LYS A 127 3.66 -3.00 -9.90
CA LYS A 127 4.30 -2.77 -8.60
C LYS A 127 3.32 -2.82 -7.42
N HIS A 128 2.03 -2.64 -7.64
CA HIS A 128 1.00 -2.90 -6.63
C HIS A 128 0.97 -4.36 -6.15
N LEU A 129 1.36 -5.32 -7.01
CA LEU A 129 1.43 -6.74 -6.64
C LEU A 129 2.50 -7.05 -5.60
N CYS A 130 3.53 -6.22 -5.50
CA CYS A 130 4.63 -6.41 -4.55
C CYS A 130 4.70 -5.35 -3.44
N GLY A 131 3.70 -4.45 -3.36
CA GLY A 131 3.63 -3.42 -2.33
C GLY A 131 4.62 -2.26 -2.53
N SER A 132 5.09 -2.06 -3.75
CA SER A 132 6.02 -0.98 -4.13
C SER A 132 5.35 0.15 -4.92
N ALA A 133 4.02 0.16 -5.03
CA ALA A 133 3.28 1.21 -5.72
C ALA A 133 2.04 1.66 -4.94
N THR A 134 1.63 2.90 -5.18
CA THR A 134 0.41 3.48 -4.61
C THR A 134 -0.18 4.49 -5.58
N ASP A 135 -1.49 4.44 -5.76
CA ASP A 135 -2.28 5.49 -6.36
C ASP A 135 -2.88 6.35 -5.24
N PHE A 136 -2.77 7.67 -5.35
CA PHE A 136 -3.20 8.58 -4.30
C PHE A 136 -3.51 9.97 -4.84
N TYR A 137 -4.24 10.77 -4.06
CA TYR A 137 -4.34 12.21 -4.27
C TYR A 137 -4.12 12.99 -2.97
N MET A 138 -3.74 14.25 -3.11
CA MET A 138 -3.55 15.18 -1.99
C MET A 138 -4.85 15.98 -1.75
N ARG A 139 -5.41 15.88 -0.56
CA ARG A 139 -6.65 16.61 -0.21
C ARG A 139 -6.43 18.13 -0.25
N GLY A 140 -7.39 18.85 -0.81
CA GLY A 140 -7.34 20.31 -0.90
C GLY A 140 -6.36 20.85 -1.94
N VAL A 141 -5.85 19.98 -2.83
CA VAL A 141 -5.12 20.39 -4.04
C VAL A 141 -6.06 20.26 -5.23
N THR A 142 -6.29 21.37 -5.92
CA THR A 142 -7.14 21.40 -7.12
C THR A 142 -6.50 20.55 -8.21
N ASP A 143 -7.30 19.71 -8.85
CA ASP A 143 -6.85 18.85 -9.95
C ASP A 143 -6.65 19.66 -11.22
N THR A 144 -5.43 20.09 -11.46
CA THR A 144 -4.99 20.76 -12.68
C THR A 144 -3.72 20.11 -13.22
N LEU A 145 -3.50 20.20 -14.54
CA LEU A 145 -2.27 19.72 -15.15
C LEU A 145 -1.02 20.41 -14.53
N ALA A 146 -1.12 21.68 -14.18
CA ALA A 146 -0.04 22.44 -13.55
C ALA A 146 0.31 21.86 -12.16
N ASN A 147 -0.68 21.58 -11.32
CA ASN A 147 -0.47 20.98 -10.01
C ASN A 147 0.08 19.56 -10.12
N ARG A 148 -0.41 18.74 -11.08
CA ARG A 148 0.15 17.41 -11.34
C ARG A 148 1.62 17.49 -11.79
N LYS A 149 1.97 18.39 -12.71
CA LYS A 149 3.36 18.64 -13.16
C LYS A 149 4.26 19.01 -11.98
N ASN A 150 3.82 19.92 -11.12
CA ASN A 150 4.56 20.35 -9.94
C ASN A 150 4.82 19.15 -8.99
N ALA A 151 3.76 18.41 -8.66
CA ALA A 151 3.86 17.24 -7.79
C ALA A 151 4.82 16.18 -8.37
N ILE A 152 4.64 15.78 -9.62
CA ILE A 152 5.49 14.80 -10.30
C ILE A 152 6.93 15.26 -10.38
N SER A 153 7.17 16.55 -10.67
CA SER A 153 8.52 17.12 -10.71
C SER A 153 9.26 17.02 -9.37
N TRP A 154 8.56 17.16 -8.28
CA TRP A 154 9.14 16.99 -6.94
C TRP A 154 9.31 15.50 -6.61
N ILE A 155 8.27 14.68 -6.79
CA ILE A 155 8.24 13.25 -6.46
C ILE A 155 9.38 12.49 -7.14
N ARG A 156 9.64 12.75 -8.42
CA ARG A 156 10.70 12.07 -9.19
C ARG A 156 12.11 12.27 -8.64
N ARG A 157 12.33 13.29 -7.81
CA ARG A 157 13.65 13.58 -7.20
C ARG A 157 13.81 12.93 -5.83
N GLN A 158 12.79 12.22 -5.34
CA GLN A 158 12.87 11.58 -4.03
C GLN A 158 13.67 10.28 -4.09
N PRO A 159 14.32 9.89 -2.97
CA PRO A 159 15.02 8.61 -2.88
C PRO A 159 14.09 7.43 -3.21
N HIS A 160 14.65 6.40 -3.83
CA HIS A 160 13.96 5.16 -4.21
C HIS A 160 12.83 5.30 -5.23
N HIS A 161 12.53 6.51 -5.70
CA HIS A 161 11.53 6.71 -6.75
C HIS A 161 11.96 6.01 -8.04
N THR A 162 11.02 5.27 -8.66
CA THR A 162 11.24 4.65 -9.97
C THR A 162 10.35 5.25 -11.04
N TYR A 163 9.06 5.41 -10.77
CA TYR A 163 8.14 5.96 -11.74
C TYR A 163 6.96 6.69 -11.08
N THR A 164 6.50 7.75 -11.71
CA THR A 164 5.29 8.49 -11.30
C THR A 164 4.56 9.00 -12.53
N TYR A 165 3.24 8.93 -12.50
CA TYR A 165 2.40 9.54 -13.52
C TYR A 165 1.05 9.97 -12.95
N GLY A 166 0.39 10.85 -13.68
CA GLY A 166 -1.00 11.22 -13.49
C GLY A 166 -1.61 11.53 -14.85
N ASN A 167 -2.88 11.87 -14.91
CA ASN A 167 -3.51 12.22 -16.17
C ASN A 167 -2.76 13.37 -16.87
N GLY A 168 -2.29 13.12 -18.09
CA GLY A 168 -1.60 14.08 -18.95
C GLY A 168 -0.08 14.19 -18.79
N ILE A 169 0.56 13.56 -17.77
CA ILE A 169 2.01 13.70 -17.55
C ILE A 169 2.60 12.55 -16.74
N ASN A 170 3.87 12.21 -17.00
CA ASN A 170 4.66 11.27 -16.21
C ASN A 170 5.99 11.89 -15.74
N SER A 171 6.75 11.11 -14.95
CA SER A 171 8.05 11.52 -14.40
C SER A 171 9.15 11.74 -15.46
N LEU A 172 8.93 11.30 -16.69
CA LEU A 172 9.81 11.56 -17.83
C LEU A 172 9.44 12.84 -18.59
N GLY A 173 8.43 13.59 -18.12
CA GLY A 173 7.94 14.79 -18.79
C GLY A 173 7.11 14.50 -20.05
N LYS A 174 6.75 13.24 -20.31
CA LYS A 174 5.97 12.84 -21.48
C LYS A 174 4.47 12.86 -21.18
N TYR A 175 3.68 13.13 -22.22
CA TYR A 175 2.22 13.00 -22.13
C TYR A 175 1.82 11.54 -21.88
N VAL A 176 0.87 11.32 -20.99
CA VAL A 176 0.28 10.01 -20.68
C VAL A 176 -1.23 10.15 -20.63
N TYR A 177 -1.94 9.38 -21.47
CA TYR A 177 -3.38 9.29 -21.36
C TYR A 177 -3.78 8.39 -20.17
N ALA A 178 -4.20 9.02 -19.10
CA ALA A 178 -4.59 8.34 -17.86
C ALA A 178 -5.80 9.01 -17.22
N SER A 179 -6.83 9.32 -18.04
CA SER A 179 -8.06 10.00 -17.58
C SER A 179 -8.79 9.20 -16.48
N TYR A 180 -8.65 7.88 -16.48
CA TYR A 180 -9.19 6.98 -15.45
C TYR A 180 -8.59 7.23 -14.05
N MET A 181 -7.44 7.89 -13.96
CA MET A 181 -6.82 8.28 -12.69
C MET A 181 -7.53 9.47 -12.02
N GLY A 182 -8.27 10.29 -12.80
CA GLY A 182 -8.85 11.52 -12.29
C GLY A 182 -7.79 12.42 -11.66
N ASN A 183 -7.95 12.77 -10.38
CA ASN A 183 -7.01 13.57 -9.60
C ASN A 183 -5.90 12.74 -8.94
N ALA A 184 -5.90 11.42 -9.10
CA ALA A 184 -4.89 10.57 -8.50
C ALA A 184 -3.56 10.61 -9.28
N LEU A 185 -2.49 10.46 -8.53
CA LEU A 185 -1.14 10.21 -9.02
C LEU A 185 -0.76 8.77 -8.69
N HIS A 186 -0.15 8.09 -9.65
CA HIS A 186 0.58 6.85 -9.39
C HIS A 186 2.01 7.16 -8.98
N THR A 187 2.54 6.47 -7.99
CA THR A 187 3.98 6.48 -7.69
C THR A 187 4.45 5.10 -7.28
N ASP A 188 5.63 4.74 -7.75
CA ASP A 188 6.29 3.51 -7.34
C ASP A 188 7.76 3.72 -6.95
N THR A 189 8.27 2.75 -6.18
CA THR A 189 9.64 2.70 -5.67
C THR A 189 10.29 1.34 -5.97
N GLU A 190 11.61 1.31 -5.85
CA GLU A 190 12.40 0.07 -5.92
C GLU A 190 12.24 -0.83 -4.66
#